data_d4c6cd905ba86eb9b2ef5053181ecea4
#
_entry.id   d4c6cd905ba86eb9b2ef5053181ecea4
#
_cell.length_a   1.000
_cell.length_b   1.000
_cell.length_c   1.000
_cell.angle_alpha   90.00
_cell.angle_beta   90.00
_cell.angle_gamma   90.00
#
_symmetry.space_group_name_H-M   'P 1'
#
loop_
_entity.id
_entity.type
_entity.pdbx_description
1 polymer ?
#
loop_
_entity_poly.entity_id
_entity_poly.type
_entity_poly.pdbx_seq_one_letter_code
_entity_poly.pdbx_strand_id
1 'polypeptide(L)'
;LDGSAAPYVEAIEKIGVVTQNKEREYIVIDEEITYSKEGEDWWIKALPYDGFELDVTIDFNSKVLGVQRATFNDDSDYADEISFCKTFCFLHEIEPLLKMGLIKGGDLQNALVIAENELSQEEIENYKKMFNLESLTRSEKGFLSHSELIYDNECARHKLLDLIGD
;
A
#
# COMPACT_ATOMS: atom_id res chain seq x y z
N LEU A 1 2.26 13.45 7.35
CA LEU A 1 1.92 12.55 6.23
C LEU A 1 1.14 11.37 6.77
N ASP A 2 0.10 10.96 6.10
CA ASP A 2 -0.86 9.94 6.55
C ASP A 2 -0.62 8.55 5.92
N GLY A 3 0.53 8.35 5.26
CA GLY A 3 0.89 7.11 4.59
C GLY A 3 0.25 6.92 3.21
N SER A 4 -0.40 7.95 2.68
CA SER A 4 -0.98 8.01 1.34
C SER A 4 -0.27 9.03 0.45
N ALA A 5 -0.59 9.04 -0.85
CA ALA A 5 -0.13 10.06 -1.80
C ALA A 5 -1.06 11.29 -1.86
N ALA A 6 -2.26 11.22 -1.26
CA ALA A 6 -3.28 12.25 -1.37
C ALA A 6 -2.79 13.66 -1.03
N PRO A 7 -2.04 13.94 0.05
CA PRO A 7 -1.57 15.28 0.36
C PRO A 7 -0.68 15.90 -0.73
N TYR A 8 0.05 15.06 -1.47
CA TYR A 8 0.88 15.52 -2.59
C TYR A 8 0.02 15.83 -3.82
N VAL A 9 -0.96 14.96 -4.13
CA VAL A 9 -1.91 15.17 -5.23
C VAL A 9 -2.68 16.46 -5.01
N GLU A 10 -3.27 16.65 -3.83
CA GLU A 10 -4.00 17.87 -3.47
C GLU A 10 -3.13 19.14 -3.60
N ALA A 11 -1.86 19.06 -3.18
CA ALA A 11 -0.95 20.19 -3.30
C ALA A 11 -0.64 20.52 -4.77
N ILE A 12 -0.46 19.51 -5.63
CA ILE A 12 -0.21 19.68 -7.06
C ILE A 12 -1.45 20.23 -7.75
N GLU A 13 -2.62 19.70 -7.49
CA GLU A 13 -3.90 20.16 -8.07
C GLU A 13 -4.19 21.61 -7.70
N LYS A 14 -3.91 21.99 -6.45
CA LYS A 14 -4.10 23.37 -5.98
C LYS A 14 -3.20 24.39 -6.70
N ILE A 15 -2.00 23.98 -7.09
CA ILE A 15 -1.05 24.84 -7.82
C ILE A 15 -1.33 24.77 -9.33
N GLY A 16 -1.80 23.62 -9.80
CA GLY A 16 -1.99 23.29 -11.20
C GLY A 16 -0.72 22.77 -11.87
N VAL A 17 -0.89 22.22 -13.07
CA VAL A 17 0.18 21.70 -13.91
C VAL A 17 0.29 22.46 -15.21
N VAL A 18 1.50 22.53 -15.78
CA VAL A 18 1.77 23.18 -17.06
C VAL A 18 2.24 22.15 -18.06
N THR A 19 1.53 22.04 -19.17
CA THR A 19 1.95 21.18 -20.28
C THR A 19 3.23 21.72 -20.92
N GLN A 20 4.25 20.87 -20.99
CA GLN A 20 5.53 21.21 -21.63
C GLN A 20 5.47 20.88 -23.13
N ASN A 21 6.30 21.59 -23.91
CA ASN A 21 6.41 21.36 -25.36
C ASN A 21 7.36 20.20 -25.72
N LYS A 22 7.83 19.43 -24.75
CA LYS A 22 8.67 18.24 -24.95
C LYS A 22 7.79 17.00 -24.85
N GLU A 23 7.85 16.16 -25.88
CA GLU A 23 7.20 14.85 -25.85
C GLU A 23 7.79 13.97 -24.77
N ARG A 24 6.95 13.13 -24.15
CA ARG A 24 7.38 12.13 -23.19
C ARG A 24 8.05 10.97 -23.92
N GLU A 25 9.15 10.50 -23.38
CA GLU A 25 9.82 9.29 -23.87
C GLU A 25 9.20 8.06 -23.18
N TYR A 26 8.96 7.00 -23.94
CA TYR A 26 8.38 5.75 -23.46
C TYR A 26 9.32 4.57 -23.76
N ILE A 27 9.34 3.61 -22.85
CA ILE A 27 9.87 2.28 -23.13
C ILE A 27 8.70 1.44 -23.62
N VAL A 28 8.80 0.93 -24.84
CA VAL A 28 7.79 0.06 -25.44
C VAL A 28 8.18 -1.39 -25.17
N ILE A 29 7.25 -2.16 -24.64
CA ILE A 29 7.42 -3.60 -24.45
C ILE A 29 6.98 -4.30 -25.72
N ASP A 30 7.88 -4.93 -26.44
CA ASP A 30 7.63 -5.61 -27.72
C ASP A 30 7.58 -7.14 -27.60
N GLU A 31 8.03 -7.69 -26.48
CA GLU A 31 7.94 -9.12 -26.15
C GLU A 31 7.58 -9.34 -24.67
N GLU A 32 7.08 -10.52 -24.32
CA GLU A 32 6.81 -10.87 -22.94
C GLU A 32 8.10 -10.94 -22.14
N ILE A 33 8.16 -10.19 -21.04
CA ILE A 33 9.24 -10.23 -20.06
C ILE A 33 8.68 -10.69 -18.74
N THR A 34 9.22 -11.76 -18.18
CA THR A 34 8.86 -12.25 -16.86
C THR A 34 10.07 -12.26 -15.94
N TYR A 35 9.91 -11.71 -14.74
CA TYR A 35 10.90 -11.76 -13.69
C TYR A 35 10.33 -12.43 -12.45
N SER A 36 11.04 -13.39 -11.91
CA SER A 36 10.77 -14.06 -10.64
C SER A 36 12.07 -14.42 -9.97
N LYS A 37 12.05 -14.63 -8.67
CA LYS A 37 13.23 -15.07 -7.91
C LYS A 37 13.05 -16.51 -7.49
N GLU A 38 14.06 -17.33 -7.72
CA GLU A 38 14.02 -18.76 -7.36
C GLU A 38 13.79 -18.95 -5.84
N GLY A 39 12.80 -19.76 -5.48
CA GLY A 39 12.41 -20.01 -4.10
C GLY A 39 11.47 -18.98 -3.49
N GLU A 40 11.11 -17.94 -4.23
CA GLU A 40 10.12 -16.95 -3.82
C GLU A 40 8.81 -17.16 -4.59
N ASP A 41 7.71 -16.76 -3.98
CA ASP A 41 6.35 -17.02 -4.49
C ASP A 41 5.75 -15.76 -5.14
N TRP A 42 6.60 -14.97 -5.81
CA TRP A 42 6.18 -13.76 -6.52
C TRP A 42 6.82 -13.65 -7.90
N TRP A 43 6.17 -12.93 -8.77
CA TRP A 43 6.66 -12.60 -10.10
C TRP A 43 6.15 -11.24 -10.57
N ILE A 44 6.87 -10.66 -11.51
CA ILE A 44 6.45 -9.48 -12.26
C ILE A 44 6.52 -9.83 -13.75
N LYS A 45 5.49 -9.44 -14.50
CA LYS A 45 5.40 -9.69 -15.93
C LYS A 45 5.07 -8.40 -16.68
N ALA A 46 5.83 -8.11 -17.73
CA ALA A 46 5.52 -7.06 -18.69
C ALA A 46 5.09 -7.72 -20.00
N LEU A 47 4.01 -7.22 -20.59
CA LEU A 47 3.42 -7.73 -21.82
C LEU A 47 3.32 -6.62 -22.86
N PRO A 48 3.45 -6.94 -24.15
CA PRO A 48 3.09 -6.02 -25.23
C PRO A 48 1.62 -5.56 -25.07
N TYR A 49 1.42 -4.25 -25.11
CA TYR A 49 0.07 -3.66 -24.98
C TYR A 49 0.05 -2.30 -25.68
N ASP A 50 -1.08 -1.96 -26.31
CA ASP A 50 -1.29 -0.66 -26.95
C ASP A 50 -1.97 0.29 -25.95
N GLY A 51 -1.20 0.82 -25.02
CA GLY A 51 -1.65 1.66 -23.92
C GLY A 51 -0.84 1.41 -22.65
N PHE A 52 -1.40 1.78 -21.51
CA PHE A 52 -0.84 1.54 -20.19
C PHE A 52 -1.87 0.82 -19.31
N GLU A 53 -1.49 -0.33 -18.79
CA GLU A 53 -2.31 -1.10 -17.84
C GLU A 53 -1.42 -1.76 -16.80
N LEU A 54 -1.85 -1.69 -15.55
CA LEU A 54 -1.28 -2.39 -14.42
C LEU A 54 -2.32 -3.30 -13.77
N ASP A 55 -1.89 -4.49 -13.39
CA ASP A 55 -2.70 -5.49 -12.71
C ASP A 55 -1.88 -6.07 -11.56
N VAL A 56 -2.31 -5.80 -10.34
CA VAL A 56 -1.65 -6.27 -9.13
C VAL A 56 -2.56 -7.20 -8.38
N THR A 57 -2.05 -8.39 -8.09
CA THR A 57 -2.66 -9.32 -7.14
C THR A 57 -1.71 -9.53 -5.98
N ILE A 58 -2.20 -9.39 -4.77
CA ILE A 58 -1.46 -9.67 -3.53
C ILE A 58 -2.10 -10.85 -2.81
N ASP A 59 -1.24 -11.78 -2.37
CA ASP A 59 -1.59 -12.89 -1.50
C ASP A 59 -0.45 -13.12 -0.51
N PHE A 60 -0.70 -12.79 0.75
CA PHE A 60 0.27 -12.98 1.84
C PHE A 60 -0.07 -14.20 2.70
N ASN A 61 -0.94 -15.08 2.22
CA ASN A 61 -1.49 -16.20 2.99
C ASN A 61 -2.14 -15.72 4.32
N SER A 62 -2.66 -14.51 4.32
CA SER A 62 -3.29 -13.85 5.45
C SER A 62 -4.79 -14.14 5.46
N LYS A 63 -5.32 -14.61 6.60
CA LYS A 63 -6.77 -14.81 6.76
C LYS A 63 -7.53 -13.50 6.87
N VAL A 64 -6.87 -12.46 7.34
CA VAL A 64 -7.42 -11.11 7.50
C VAL A 64 -7.47 -10.40 6.15
N LEU A 65 -6.33 -10.40 5.44
CA LEU A 65 -6.20 -9.68 4.19
C LEU A 65 -6.84 -10.43 3.01
N GLY A 66 -6.73 -11.76 3.00
CA GLY A 66 -7.14 -12.59 1.88
C GLY A 66 -6.34 -12.28 0.61
N VAL A 67 -6.85 -12.73 -0.52
CA VAL A 67 -6.34 -12.36 -1.84
C VAL A 67 -7.01 -11.09 -2.29
N GLN A 68 -6.23 -10.08 -2.63
CA GLN A 68 -6.75 -8.83 -3.16
C GLN A 68 -6.17 -8.56 -4.55
N ARG A 69 -6.97 -7.95 -5.42
CA ARG A 69 -6.56 -7.51 -6.75
C ARG A 69 -6.98 -6.07 -6.98
N ALA A 70 -6.13 -5.32 -7.67
CA ALA A 70 -6.42 -3.99 -8.15
C ALA A 70 -5.81 -3.79 -9.54
N THR A 71 -6.48 -2.99 -10.37
CA THR A 71 -6.05 -2.65 -11.72
C THR A 71 -6.03 -1.14 -11.90
N PHE A 72 -5.17 -0.66 -12.79
CA PHE A 72 -5.07 0.73 -13.18
C PHE A 72 -4.75 0.80 -14.68
N ASN A 73 -5.41 1.67 -15.42
CA ASN A 73 -5.23 1.82 -16.87
C ASN A 73 -5.39 3.28 -17.29
N ASP A 74 -5.35 3.54 -18.60
CA ASP A 74 -5.45 4.89 -19.16
C ASP A 74 -6.77 5.63 -18.83
N ASP A 75 -7.84 4.89 -18.51
CA ASP A 75 -9.14 5.45 -18.12
C ASP A 75 -9.29 5.66 -16.60
N SER A 76 -8.33 5.18 -15.80
CA SER A 76 -8.37 5.27 -14.33
C SER A 76 -7.95 6.65 -13.84
N ASP A 77 -8.57 7.09 -12.74
CA ASP A 77 -8.21 8.33 -12.06
C ASP A 77 -7.30 8.04 -10.85
N TYR A 78 -6.02 8.43 -10.97
CA TYR A 78 -5.06 8.24 -9.89
C TYR A 78 -5.44 9.01 -8.62
N ALA A 79 -5.95 10.23 -8.77
CA ALA A 79 -6.31 11.07 -7.63
C ALA A 79 -7.44 10.43 -6.82
N ASP A 80 -8.49 9.98 -7.51
CA ASP A 80 -9.68 9.44 -6.86
C ASP A 80 -9.54 7.96 -6.47
N GLU A 81 -8.81 7.14 -7.27
CA GLU A 81 -8.81 5.70 -7.09
C GLU A 81 -7.61 5.16 -6.29
N ILE A 82 -6.47 5.85 -6.31
CA ILE A 82 -5.19 5.33 -5.81
C ILE A 82 -4.60 6.21 -4.72
N SER A 83 -4.64 7.54 -4.88
CA SER A 83 -3.86 8.46 -4.07
C SER A 83 -4.14 8.37 -2.56
N PHE A 84 -5.36 8.05 -2.17
CA PHE A 84 -5.79 7.94 -0.78
C PHE A 84 -5.41 6.62 -0.09
N CYS A 85 -4.97 5.61 -0.86
CA CYS A 85 -4.68 4.30 -0.32
C CYS A 85 -3.42 4.33 0.54
N LYS A 86 -3.54 3.91 1.80
CA LYS A 86 -2.45 3.92 2.77
C LYS A 86 -1.56 2.70 2.63
N THR A 87 -0.28 2.88 2.98
CA THR A 87 0.64 1.76 3.16
C THR A 87 0.15 0.81 4.25
N PHE A 88 0.60 -0.42 4.20
CA PHE A 88 0.21 -1.46 5.16
C PHE A 88 1.40 -2.29 5.61
N CYS A 89 1.26 -2.91 6.78
CA CYS A 89 2.23 -3.85 7.32
C CYS A 89 1.54 -4.85 8.24
N PHE A 90 2.18 -5.98 8.48
CA PHE A 90 1.70 -6.95 9.47
C PHE A 90 2.25 -6.62 10.86
N LEU A 91 1.41 -6.78 11.88
CA LEU A 91 1.78 -6.50 13.26
C LEU A 91 3.02 -7.27 13.72
N HIS A 92 3.16 -8.53 13.30
CA HIS A 92 4.30 -9.37 13.65
C HIS A 92 5.63 -8.90 13.04
N GLU A 93 5.59 -8.07 12.00
CA GLU A 93 6.79 -7.49 11.37
C GLU A 93 7.25 -6.23 12.09
N ILE A 94 6.33 -5.53 12.76
CA ILE A 94 6.61 -4.24 13.39
C ILE A 94 7.58 -4.38 14.57
N GLU A 95 7.38 -5.36 15.42
CA GLU A 95 8.17 -5.53 16.64
C GLU A 95 9.67 -5.72 16.36
N PRO A 96 10.10 -6.60 15.44
CA PRO A 96 11.51 -6.69 15.04
C PRO A 96 12.05 -5.38 14.46
N LEU A 97 11.28 -4.70 13.61
CA LEU A 97 11.70 -3.44 12.98
C LEU A 97 11.87 -2.32 14.01
N LEU A 98 10.98 -2.23 15.00
CA LEU A 98 11.11 -1.28 16.10
C LEU A 98 12.36 -1.57 16.95
N LYS A 99 12.62 -2.83 17.30
CA LYS A 99 13.81 -3.24 18.03
C LYS A 99 15.12 -2.89 17.30
N MET A 100 15.11 -2.93 15.99
CA MET A 100 16.24 -2.53 15.13
C MET A 100 16.33 -1.01 14.90
N GLY A 101 15.38 -0.20 15.38
CA GLY A 101 15.34 1.24 15.15
C GLY A 101 15.07 1.64 13.71
N LEU A 102 14.45 0.77 12.93
CA LEU A 102 14.15 0.99 11.50
C LEU A 102 12.85 1.76 11.27
N ILE A 103 11.96 1.78 12.27
CA ILE A 103 10.72 2.57 12.22
C ILE A 103 10.99 3.93 12.88
N LYS A 104 11.23 4.96 12.06
CA LYS A 104 11.56 6.32 12.55
C LYS A 104 10.35 7.26 12.58
N GLY A 105 9.25 6.92 11.95
CA GLY A 105 8.06 7.78 11.83
C GLY A 105 6.78 7.01 11.51
N GLY A 106 6.83 5.67 11.50
CA GLY A 106 5.66 4.83 11.34
C GLY A 106 4.82 4.82 12.62
N ASP A 107 3.53 5.08 12.48
CA ASP A 107 2.53 4.94 13.54
C ASP A 107 1.22 4.37 12.97
N LEU A 108 0.26 4.09 13.84
CA LEU A 108 -1.05 3.54 13.43
C LEU A 108 -1.93 4.56 12.68
N GLN A 109 -1.48 5.80 12.51
CA GLN A 109 -2.22 6.82 11.74
C GLN A 109 -1.76 6.86 10.29
N ASN A 110 -0.51 6.45 10.04
CA ASN A 110 0.10 6.52 8.71
C ASN A 110 0.35 5.15 8.04
N ALA A 111 -0.19 4.07 8.62
CA ALA A 111 -0.19 2.74 8.02
C ALA A 111 -1.41 1.94 8.45
N LEU A 112 -1.87 1.05 7.57
CA LEU A 112 -2.83 0.01 7.91
C LEU A 112 -2.07 -1.16 8.55
N VAL A 113 -2.26 -1.38 9.84
CA VAL A 113 -1.59 -2.47 10.56
C VAL A 113 -2.51 -3.67 10.66
N ILE A 114 -2.06 -4.81 10.11
CA ILE A 114 -2.82 -6.06 10.03
C ILE A 114 -2.48 -6.93 11.24
N ALA A 115 -3.48 -7.24 12.06
CA ALA A 115 -3.38 -8.17 13.18
C ALA A 115 -4.11 -9.47 12.85
N GLU A 116 -3.35 -10.51 12.50
CA GLU A 116 -3.89 -11.83 12.10
C GLU A 116 -4.76 -12.49 13.17
N ASN A 117 -4.43 -12.27 14.43
CA ASN A 117 -5.10 -12.87 15.57
C ASN A 117 -5.74 -11.81 16.46
N GLU A 118 -6.71 -12.25 17.26
CA GLU A 118 -7.18 -11.45 18.38
C GLU A 118 -6.03 -11.18 19.36
N LEU A 119 -6.01 -9.97 19.92
CA LEU A 119 -4.99 -9.56 20.87
C LEU A 119 -5.51 -9.72 22.30
N SER A 120 -4.69 -10.28 23.15
CA SER A 120 -4.92 -10.27 24.59
C SER A 120 -4.83 -8.86 25.16
N GLN A 121 -5.40 -8.64 26.34
CA GLN A 121 -5.29 -7.35 27.02
C GLN A 121 -3.84 -6.96 27.32
N GLU A 122 -3.00 -7.94 27.63
CA GLU A 122 -1.57 -7.71 27.85
C GLU A 122 -0.85 -7.22 26.57
N GLU A 123 -1.13 -7.84 25.44
CA GLU A 123 -0.58 -7.43 24.12
C GLU A 123 -1.07 -6.02 23.76
N ILE A 124 -2.35 -5.73 23.94
CA ILE A 124 -2.92 -4.39 23.70
C ILE A 124 -2.20 -3.34 24.54
N GLU A 125 -2.02 -3.58 25.84
CA GLU A 125 -1.31 -2.63 26.71
C GLU A 125 0.17 -2.48 26.35
N ASN A 126 0.83 -3.54 25.90
CA ASN A 126 2.21 -3.49 25.43
C ASN A 126 2.33 -2.66 24.13
N TYR A 127 1.45 -2.87 23.15
CA TYR A 127 1.45 -2.09 21.91
C TYR A 127 1.06 -0.63 22.15
N LYS A 128 0.10 -0.36 23.05
CA LYS A 128 -0.22 1.03 23.48
C LYS A 128 1.00 1.76 24.00
N LYS A 129 1.78 1.12 24.89
CA LYS A 129 3.03 1.69 25.40
C LYS A 129 4.07 1.88 24.32
N MET A 130 4.24 0.88 23.44
CA MET A 130 5.22 0.88 22.38
C MET A 130 4.98 2.00 21.37
N PHE A 131 3.73 2.25 21.00
CA PHE A 131 3.32 3.29 20.06
C PHE A 131 2.88 4.61 20.72
N ASN A 132 2.98 4.69 22.05
CA ASN A 132 2.54 5.86 22.84
C ASN A 132 1.09 6.26 22.57
N LEU A 133 0.17 5.28 22.61
CA LEU A 133 -1.25 5.45 22.32
C LEU A 133 -2.09 5.46 23.58
N GLU A 134 -3.13 6.29 23.61
CA GLU A 134 -4.13 6.28 24.68
C GLU A 134 -5.07 5.07 24.57
N SER A 135 -5.42 4.69 23.34
CA SER A 135 -6.28 3.55 23.06
C SER A 135 -5.78 2.75 21.88
N LEU A 136 -6.07 1.46 21.86
CA LEU A 136 -5.80 0.55 20.75
C LEU A 136 -6.93 -0.46 20.67
N THR A 137 -7.53 -0.58 19.49
CA THR A 137 -8.57 -1.57 19.21
C THR A 137 -8.26 -2.27 17.90
N ARG A 138 -8.59 -3.55 17.83
CA ARG A 138 -8.60 -4.31 16.58
C ARG A 138 -10.01 -4.23 16.00
N SER A 139 -10.14 -3.84 14.74
CA SER A 139 -11.40 -3.86 14.02
C SER A 139 -11.88 -5.28 13.77
N GLU A 140 -13.18 -5.47 13.47
CA GLU A 140 -13.72 -6.77 13.04
C GLU A 140 -13.00 -7.32 11.79
N LYS A 141 -12.55 -6.44 10.91
CA LYS A 141 -11.74 -6.77 9.72
C LYS A 141 -10.26 -7.06 10.03
N GLY A 142 -9.83 -7.02 11.28
CA GLY A 142 -8.46 -7.39 11.67
C GLY A 142 -7.41 -6.28 11.58
N PHE A 143 -7.79 -5.02 11.45
CA PHE A 143 -6.87 -3.90 11.40
C PHE A 143 -6.78 -3.17 12.74
N LEU A 144 -5.58 -2.70 13.09
CA LEU A 144 -5.31 -1.90 14.29
C LEU A 144 -5.29 -0.39 14.01
N SER A 145 -5.42 0.03 12.77
CA SER A 145 -5.42 1.44 12.41
C SER A 145 -6.66 2.16 12.94
N HIS A 146 -6.52 3.44 13.27
CA HIS A 146 -7.65 4.31 13.59
C HIS A 146 -8.47 4.71 12.37
N SER A 147 -8.03 4.35 11.17
CA SER A 147 -8.70 4.65 9.91
C SER A 147 -9.52 3.45 9.45
N GLU A 148 -10.74 3.71 9.02
CA GLU A 148 -11.48 2.74 8.25
C GLU A 148 -10.83 2.56 6.87
N LEU A 149 -10.98 1.37 6.28
CA LEU A 149 -10.58 1.12 4.91
C LEU A 149 -11.42 1.99 3.97
N ILE A 150 -10.75 2.67 3.03
CA ILE A 150 -11.43 3.44 1.98
C ILE A 150 -12.00 2.48 0.93
N TYR A 151 -11.24 1.42 0.64
CA TYR A 151 -11.64 0.34 -0.27
C TYR A 151 -11.38 -1.02 0.37
N ASP A 152 -12.20 -2.01 0.07
CA ASP A 152 -11.98 -3.38 0.56
C ASP A 152 -10.64 -3.98 0.05
N ASN A 153 -10.15 -3.50 -1.10
CA ASN A 153 -8.87 -3.87 -1.70
C ASN A 153 -7.79 -2.77 -1.56
N GLU A 154 -7.84 -1.97 -0.51
CA GLU A 154 -6.95 -0.82 -0.32
C GLU A 154 -5.47 -1.22 -0.34
N CYS A 155 -5.11 -2.36 0.26
CA CYS A 155 -3.73 -2.84 0.25
C CYS A 155 -3.22 -3.18 -1.17
N ALA A 156 -4.06 -3.78 -2.02
CA ALA A 156 -3.70 -4.02 -3.41
C ALA A 156 -3.59 -2.71 -4.22
N ARG A 157 -4.46 -1.73 -3.95
CA ARG A 157 -4.37 -0.39 -4.56
C ARG A 157 -3.09 0.34 -4.13
N HIS A 158 -2.67 0.19 -2.87
CA HIS A 158 -1.39 0.76 -2.44
C HIS A 158 -0.21 0.08 -3.15
N LYS A 159 -0.27 -1.22 -3.45
CA LYS A 159 0.74 -1.89 -4.27
C LYS A 159 0.74 -1.41 -5.74
N LEU A 160 -0.40 -0.98 -6.28
CA LEU A 160 -0.42 -0.25 -7.55
C LEU A 160 0.28 1.11 -7.43
N LEU A 161 0.07 1.84 -6.32
CA LEU A 161 0.77 3.10 -6.06
C LEU A 161 2.29 2.90 -6.07
N ASP A 162 2.78 1.87 -5.37
CA ASP A 162 4.20 1.51 -5.37
C ASP A 162 4.68 1.23 -6.81
N LEU A 163 3.95 0.41 -7.56
CA LEU A 163 4.32 0.02 -8.93
C LEU A 163 4.29 1.19 -9.92
N ILE A 164 3.40 2.17 -9.74
CA ILE A 164 3.35 3.39 -10.55
C ILE A 164 4.56 4.29 -10.25
N GLY A 165 5.04 4.29 -9.00
CA GLY A 165 6.09 5.18 -8.52
C GLY A 165 7.51 4.66 -8.71
N ASP A 166 7.70 3.35 -8.86
CA ASP A 166 9.00 2.69 -9.05
C ASP A 166 9.37 2.62 -10.54
#